data_877bb208b96551bebfad4dcba98bf766
#
_entry.id   877bb208b96551bebfad4dcba98bf766
#
_cell.length_a   1.000
_cell.length_b   1.000
_cell.length_c   1.000
_cell.angle_alpha   90.00
_cell.angle_beta   90.00
_cell.angle_gamma   90.00
#
_symmetry.space_group_name_H-M   'P 1'
#
loop_
_entity.id
_entity.type
_entity.pdbx_description
1 polymer ?
#
loop_
_entity_poly.entity_id
_entity_poly.type
_entity_poly.pdbx_seq_one_letter_code
_entity_poly.pdbx_strand_id
1 'polypeptide(L)'
;MGAVEIGNNTSGRVANKGMEGLAITPDGNTLVGIMQNALIQDAAQGGSATSLLRMVTVDVSTGKTTHEYAYLLTTGSGVSEITALNQHEFLVDERDGKGLGDGSKAKVKQIFKIDLANAVDVIDMDGSTAEANAVSKTLFLDVVKVLTANGISSDQIPAKLEGLALGPDVEHNGTVHTLWLANDNDFLQDLNGAGTNPNQFFVFGFSDADLGGSAYVPQQPQGSAKK
;
A
#
# COMPACT_ATOMS: atom_id res chain seq x y z
N MET A 1 -8.89 -14.41 -18.18
CA MET A 1 -9.69 -15.48 -17.54
C MET A 1 -10.34 -15.00 -16.25
N GLY A 2 -9.66 -14.39 -15.31
CA GLY A 2 -10.25 -13.93 -14.05
C GLY A 2 -11.49 -13.04 -14.16
N ALA A 3 -11.59 -12.19 -15.17
CA ALA A 3 -12.80 -11.37 -15.40
C ALA A 3 -14.04 -12.21 -15.76
N VAL A 4 -13.84 -13.32 -16.48
CA VAL A 4 -14.93 -14.24 -16.84
C VAL A 4 -15.38 -15.08 -15.64
N GLU A 5 -14.42 -15.48 -14.82
CA GLU A 5 -14.69 -16.31 -13.63
C GLU A 5 -15.48 -15.58 -12.55
N ILE A 6 -15.31 -14.24 -12.45
CA ILE A 6 -15.96 -13.43 -11.41
C ILE A 6 -16.98 -12.41 -11.95
N GLY A 7 -17.22 -12.40 -13.25
CA GLY A 7 -18.08 -11.39 -13.91
C GLY A 7 -19.54 -11.35 -13.43
N ASN A 8 -20.03 -12.45 -12.86
CA ASN A 8 -21.40 -12.57 -12.33
C ASN A 8 -21.45 -12.68 -10.79
N ASN A 9 -20.33 -12.49 -10.11
CA ASN A 9 -20.30 -12.58 -8.65
C ASN A 9 -21.03 -11.40 -8.00
N THR A 10 -21.76 -11.68 -6.96
CA THR A 10 -22.45 -10.68 -6.11
C THR A 10 -21.66 -10.34 -4.85
N SER A 11 -20.52 -11.00 -4.64
CA SER A 11 -19.61 -10.79 -3.52
C SER A 11 -18.17 -11.10 -3.91
N GLY A 12 -17.24 -10.66 -3.08
CA GLY A 12 -15.80 -10.82 -3.30
C GLY A 12 -15.18 -9.65 -4.07
N ARG A 13 -14.01 -9.89 -4.62
CA ARG A 13 -13.24 -8.87 -5.35
C ARG A 13 -13.85 -8.52 -6.71
N VAL A 14 -13.64 -7.30 -7.13
CA VAL A 14 -13.81 -6.90 -8.54
C VAL A 14 -12.72 -7.53 -9.40
N ALA A 15 -13.04 -7.81 -10.67
CA ALA A 15 -12.07 -8.37 -11.63
C ALA A 15 -10.81 -7.52 -11.70
N ASN A 16 -9.63 -8.16 -11.67
CA ASN A 16 -8.32 -7.52 -11.68
C ASN A 16 -8.11 -6.46 -10.56
N LYS A 17 -8.77 -6.67 -9.40
CA LYS A 17 -8.71 -5.80 -8.22
C LYS A 17 -8.65 -6.68 -6.97
N GLY A 18 -7.53 -7.38 -6.80
CA GLY A 18 -7.32 -8.34 -5.72
C GLY A 18 -6.73 -7.74 -4.46
N MET A 19 -6.11 -8.61 -3.68
CA MET A 19 -5.25 -8.21 -2.57
C MET A 19 -3.87 -7.91 -3.16
N GLU A 20 -3.51 -6.64 -3.20
CA GLU A 20 -2.27 -6.21 -3.83
C GLU A 20 -1.16 -5.96 -2.81
N GLY A 21 -1.52 -5.56 -1.59
CA GLY A 21 -0.54 -5.34 -0.53
C GLY A 21 -0.50 -6.49 0.48
N LEU A 22 0.71 -6.94 0.86
CA LEU A 22 0.93 -7.96 1.88
C LEU A 22 2.18 -7.65 2.69
N ALA A 23 2.00 -7.29 3.95
CA ALA A 23 3.08 -7.10 4.92
C ALA A 23 3.16 -8.27 5.91
N ILE A 24 4.34 -8.43 6.50
CA ILE A 24 4.54 -9.25 7.70
C ILE A 24 5.10 -8.37 8.81
N THR A 25 4.61 -8.53 10.05
CA THR A 25 5.13 -7.80 11.21
C THR A 25 6.61 -8.15 11.48
N PRO A 26 7.40 -7.25 12.09
CA PRO A 26 8.83 -7.48 12.33
C PRO A 26 9.17 -8.75 13.10
N ASP A 27 8.28 -9.22 13.99
CA ASP A 27 8.43 -10.47 14.71
C ASP A 27 8.08 -11.72 13.89
N GLY A 28 7.52 -11.53 12.67
CA GLY A 28 7.15 -12.60 11.77
C GLY A 28 5.86 -13.35 12.14
N ASN A 29 5.07 -12.84 13.08
CA ASN A 29 3.93 -13.57 13.62
C ASN A 29 2.60 -13.24 12.96
N THR A 30 2.48 -12.06 12.35
CA THR A 30 1.23 -11.57 11.75
C THR A 30 1.44 -11.14 10.30
N LEU A 31 0.64 -11.66 9.38
CA LEU A 31 0.49 -11.11 8.03
C LEU A 31 -0.64 -10.08 8.04
N VAL A 32 -0.46 -9.01 7.27
CA VAL A 32 -1.47 -7.98 7.04
C VAL A 32 -1.66 -7.81 5.54
N GLY A 33 -2.83 -8.19 5.05
CA GLY A 33 -3.20 -8.05 3.65
C GLY A 33 -4.21 -6.93 3.44
N ILE A 34 -4.08 -6.17 2.36
CA ILE A 34 -4.99 -5.09 1.99
C ILE A 34 -5.46 -5.24 0.54
N MET A 35 -6.76 -5.02 0.34
CA MET A 35 -7.36 -5.05 -1.00
C MET A 35 -6.97 -3.80 -1.80
N GLN A 36 -6.82 -3.94 -3.12
CA GLN A 36 -6.60 -2.81 -4.04
C GLN A 36 -7.84 -1.92 -4.15
N ASN A 37 -9.03 -2.52 -4.10
CA ASN A 37 -10.31 -1.85 -4.35
C ASN A 37 -11.40 -2.43 -3.45
N ALA A 38 -12.55 -1.74 -3.42
CA ALA A 38 -13.74 -2.14 -2.67
C ALA A 38 -14.23 -3.54 -3.07
N LEU A 39 -14.82 -4.26 -2.11
CA LEU A 39 -15.52 -5.51 -2.36
C LEU A 39 -16.94 -5.25 -2.87
N ILE A 40 -17.44 -6.17 -3.70
CA ILE A 40 -18.77 -6.06 -4.31
C ILE A 40 -19.88 -5.97 -3.27
N GLN A 41 -19.81 -6.81 -2.23
CA GLN A 41 -20.81 -6.85 -1.16
C GLN A 41 -20.85 -5.57 -0.31
N ASP A 42 -19.72 -4.90 -0.12
CA ASP A 42 -19.67 -3.68 0.68
C ASP A 42 -20.46 -2.55 0.03
N ALA A 43 -20.32 -2.41 -1.30
CA ALA A 43 -21.12 -1.46 -2.06
C ALA A 43 -22.63 -1.77 -2.03
N ALA A 44 -22.99 -3.06 -2.10
CA ALA A 44 -24.38 -3.49 -1.99
C ALA A 44 -24.99 -3.25 -0.60
N GLN A 45 -24.16 -3.11 0.43
CA GLN A 45 -24.55 -2.86 1.82
C GLN A 45 -24.32 -1.40 2.24
N GLY A 46 -24.26 -0.48 1.29
CA GLY A 46 -24.20 0.96 1.54
C GLY A 46 -22.80 1.53 1.79
N GLY A 47 -21.75 0.73 1.73
CA GLY A 47 -20.37 1.19 1.73
C GLY A 47 -19.97 1.81 0.39
N SER A 48 -18.90 2.58 0.37
CA SER A 48 -18.39 3.18 -0.87
C SER A 48 -17.84 2.12 -1.83
N ALA A 49 -18.40 2.06 -3.03
CA ALA A 49 -17.94 1.18 -4.11
C ALA A 49 -16.53 1.53 -4.66
N THR A 50 -15.99 2.67 -4.28
CA THR A 50 -14.75 3.19 -4.86
C THR A 50 -13.67 3.49 -3.83
N SER A 51 -13.99 3.56 -2.54
CA SER A 51 -13.04 3.97 -1.51
C SER A 51 -12.97 3.04 -0.29
N LEU A 52 -14.01 2.26 0.02
CA LEU A 52 -13.98 1.33 1.15
C LEU A 52 -13.21 0.06 0.79
N LEU A 53 -12.04 -0.12 1.39
CA LEU A 53 -11.25 -1.36 1.27
C LEU A 53 -11.30 -2.16 2.55
N ARG A 54 -11.06 -3.47 2.41
CA ARG A 54 -10.86 -4.39 3.53
C ARG A 54 -9.39 -4.73 3.68
N MET A 55 -8.94 -4.75 4.93
CA MET A 55 -7.66 -5.31 5.34
C MET A 55 -7.92 -6.50 6.26
N VAL A 56 -7.04 -7.51 6.19
CA VAL A 56 -7.13 -8.68 7.07
C VAL A 56 -5.80 -8.90 7.77
N THR A 57 -5.84 -9.34 9.03
CA THR A 57 -4.68 -9.86 9.72
C THR A 57 -4.79 -11.38 9.86
N VAL A 58 -3.66 -12.06 9.67
CA VAL A 58 -3.57 -13.52 9.72
C VAL A 58 -2.45 -13.92 10.66
N ASP A 59 -2.74 -14.76 11.63
CA ASP A 59 -1.72 -15.41 12.48
C ASP A 59 -0.92 -16.42 11.65
N VAL A 60 0.38 -16.21 11.52
CA VAL A 60 1.26 -17.02 10.68
C VAL A 60 1.33 -18.48 11.16
N SER A 61 1.27 -18.71 12.47
CA SER A 61 1.41 -20.05 13.05
C SER A 61 0.20 -20.93 12.80
N THR A 62 -0.99 -20.32 12.76
CA THR A 62 -2.27 -21.06 12.60
C THR A 62 -2.87 -20.92 11.20
N GLY A 63 -2.43 -19.91 10.42
CA GLY A 63 -3.02 -19.57 9.13
C GLY A 63 -4.45 -19.02 9.23
N LYS A 64 -4.88 -18.57 10.40
CA LYS A 64 -6.24 -18.08 10.62
C LYS A 64 -6.29 -16.56 10.61
N THR A 65 -7.34 -16.01 9.99
CA THR A 65 -7.68 -14.59 10.13
C THR A 65 -7.97 -14.28 11.59
N THR A 66 -7.38 -13.19 12.08
CA THR A 66 -7.54 -12.73 13.47
C THR A 66 -8.43 -11.50 13.56
N HIS A 67 -8.30 -10.55 12.62
CA HIS A 67 -9.10 -9.32 12.58
C HIS A 67 -9.33 -8.91 11.13
N GLU A 68 -10.34 -8.08 10.94
CA GLU A 68 -10.59 -7.36 9.70
C GLU A 68 -10.74 -5.87 9.98
N TYR A 69 -10.16 -5.03 9.13
CA TYR A 69 -10.21 -3.57 9.25
C TYR A 69 -10.72 -2.93 7.97
N ALA A 70 -11.37 -1.79 8.11
CA ALA A 70 -11.77 -0.95 7.00
C ALA A 70 -10.71 0.13 6.73
N TYR A 71 -10.46 0.41 5.46
CA TYR A 71 -9.54 1.46 5.01
C TYR A 71 -10.21 2.32 3.95
N LEU A 72 -10.08 3.65 4.03
CA LEU A 72 -10.66 4.55 3.05
C LEU A 72 -9.59 5.11 2.11
N LEU A 73 -9.72 4.79 0.83
CA LEU A 73 -8.88 5.33 -0.24
C LEU A 73 -9.03 6.84 -0.40
N THR A 74 -7.96 7.49 -0.81
CA THR A 74 -8.01 8.81 -1.44
C THR A 74 -8.71 8.69 -2.79
N THR A 75 -9.56 9.65 -3.13
CA THR A 75 -10.32 9.65 -4.39
C THR A 75 -9.41 9.56 -5.61
N GLY A 76 -9.68 8.58 -6.46
CA GLY A 76 -8.96 8.36 -7.72
C GLY A 76 -7.69 7.53 -7.62
N SER A 77 -7.46 6.88 -6.47
CA SER A 77 -6.34 5.97 -6.24
C SER A 77 -6.79 4.51 -6.08
N GLY A 78 -5.82 3.63 -5.92
CA GLY A 78 -5.93 2.25 -5.44
C GLY A 78 -4.72 1.93 -4.60
N VAL A 79 -4.82 0.93 -3.73
CA VAL A 79 -3.65 0.42 -2.98
C VAL A 79 -2.85 -0.51 -3.88
N SER A 80 -1.54 -0.38 -3.84
CA SER A 80 -0.60 -1.27 -4.54
C SER A 80 0.27 -2.07 -3.59
N GLU A 81 0.58 -1.53 -2.40
CA GLU A 81 1.45 -2.23 -1.45
C GLU A 81 1.21 -1.75 -0.01
N ILE A 82 1.63 -2.56 0.95
CA ILE A 82 1.71 -2.23 2.38
C ILE A 82 3.02 -2.77 2.96
N THR A 83 3.68 -2.00 3.83
CA THR A 83 4.88 -2.46 4.55
C THR A 83 4.80 -2.12 6.04
N ALA A 84 5.35 -2.99 6.89
CA ALA A 84 5.29 -2.81 8.34
C ALA A 84 6.41 -1.87 8.82
N LEU A 85 6.05 -0.85 9.60
CA LEU A 85 6.99 -0.03 10.37
C LEU A 85 7.36 -0.67 11.70
N ASN A 86 6.39 -1.28 12.36
CA ASN A 86 6.54 -2.04 13.61
C ASN A 86 5.38 -3.05 13.74
N GLN A 87 5.07 -3.51 14.95
CA GLN A 87 4.07 -4.58 15.17
C GLN A 87 2.63 -4.16 14.82
N HIS A 88 2.31 -2.87 14.78
CA HIS A 88 0.94 -2.38 14.59
C HIS A 88 0.83 -1.18 13.64
N GLU A 89 1.95 -0.55 13.25
CA GLU A 89 1.95 0.57 12.32
C GLU A 89 2.50 0.15 10.96
N PHE A 90 1.87 0.68 9.91
CA PHE A 90 2.17 0.31 8.52
C PHE A 90 2.20 1.54 7.62
N LEU A 91 2.97 1.44 6.54
CA LEU A 91 2.90 2.35 5.40
C LEU A 91 2.10 1.69 4.27
N VAL A 92 1.14 2.42 3.73
CA VAL A 92 0.25 1.99 2.64
C VAL A 92 0.52 2.84 1.42
N ASP A 93 0.81 2.21 0.28
CA ASP A 93 0.99 2.88 -1.01
C ASP A 93 -0.35 3.05 -1.72
N GLU A 94 -0.77 4.31 -1.89
CA GLU A 94 -1.91 4.70 -2.70
C GLU A 94 -1.43 5.38 -3.99
N ARG A 95 -1.84 4.85 -5.13
CA ARG A 95 -1.50 5.45 -6.41
C ARG A 95 -2.65 5.47 -7.41
N ASP A 96 -2.66 6.46 -8.30
CA ASP A 96 -3.43 6.43 -9.53
C ASP A 96 -2.67 5.69 -10.65
N GLY A 97 -3.32 5.46 -11.78
CA GLY A 97 -2.69 4.89 -12.97
C GLY A 97 -2.08 5.92 -13.92
N LYS A 98 -1.75 7.13 -13.44
CA LYS A 98 -1.26 8.24 -14.25
C LYS A 98 0.25 8.41 -14.16
N GLY A 99 0.89 8.82 -15.28
CA GLY A 99 2.33 9.10 -15.32
C GLY A 99 3.04 8.49 -16.51
N LEU A 100 4.36 8.31 -16.41
CA LEU A 100 5.16 7.65 -17.44
C LEU A 100 4.63 6.22 -17.67
N GLY A 101 4.39 5.88 -18.92
CA GLY A 101 3.82 4.60 -19.33
C GLY A 101 2.36 4.68 -19.78
N ASP A 102 1.54 5.60 -19.24
CA ASP A 102 0.15 5.81 -19.71
C ASP A 102 -0.05 7.07 -20.57
N GLY A 103 1.03 7.82 -20.82
CA GLY A 103 1.00 9.04 -21.63
C GLY A 103 0.41 10.27 -20.94
N SER A 104 0.26 10.24 -19.62
CA SER A 104 -0.30 11.33 -18.82
C SER A 104 0.68 11.83 -17.75
N LYS A 105 0.20 12.62 -16.79
CA LYS A 105 0.99 13.13 -15.67
C LYS A 105 0.52 12.48 -14.38
N ALA A 106 1.45 11.99 -13.57
CA ALA A 106 1.18 11.48 -12.23
C ALA A 106 0.46 12.54 -11.37
N LYS A 107 -0.55 12.13 -10.62
CA LYS A 107 -1.34 13.01 -9.75
C LYS A 107 -1.38 12.52 -8.31
N VAL A 108 -1.64 11.23 -8.11
CA VAL A 108 -1.76 10.62 -6.79
C VAL A 108 -0.74 9.50 -6.69
N LYS A 109 0.34 9.74 -5.95
CA LYS A 109 1.33 8.77 -5.49
C LYS A 109 1.64 9.15 -4.05
N GLN A 110 0.94 8.53 -3.11
CA GLN A 110 0.93 8.94 -1.71
C GLN A 110 1.15 7.74 -0.80
N ILE A 111 2.06 7.86 0.14
CA ILE A 111 2.27 6.86 1.17
C ILE A 111 1.59 7.37 2.45
N PHE A 112 0.67 6.58 2.97
CA PHE A 112 -0.02 6.88 4.23
C PHE A 112 0.48 5.99 5.35
N LYS A 113 0.63 6.57 6.54
CA LYS A 113 0.85 5.81 7.78
C LYS A 113 -0.51 5.51 8.42
N ILE A 114 -0.68 4.27 8.87
CA ILE A 114 -1.81 3.78 9.67
C ILE A 114 -1.32 3.11 10.93
N ASP A 115 -2.18 3.06 11.96
CA ASP A 115 -1.96 2.34 13.21
C ASP A 115 -3.15 1.44 13.52
N LEU A 116 -2.90 0.14 13.68
CA LEU A 116 -3.91 -0.87 13.96
C LEU A 116 -4.05 -1.19 15.45
N ALA A 117 -3.21 -0.63 16.35
CA ALA A 117 -3.22 -0.97 17.78
C ALA A 117 -4.57 -0.75 18.46
N ASN A 118 -5.31 0.28 18.05
CA ASN A 118 -6.63 0.62 18.59
C ASN A 118 -7.70 0.69 17.48
N ALA A 119 -7.43 0.10 16.32
CA ALA A 119 -8.38 0.08 15.21
C ALA A 119 -9.58 -0.83 15.54
N VAL A 120 -10.73 -0.44 15.05
CA VAL A 120 -11.97 -1.23 15.26
C VAL A 120 -11.95 -2.45 14.36
N ASP A 121 -12.16 -3.64 14.95
CA ASP A 121 -12.37 -4.85 14.18
C ASP A 121 -13.76 -4.80 13.52
N VAL A 122 -13.78 -4.92 12.20
CA VAL A 122 -14.99 -4.81 11.39
C VAL A 122 -15.43 -6.15 10.76
N ILE A 123 -14.90 -7.25 11.27
CA ILE A 123 -15.12 -8.60 10.69
C ILE A 123 -16.62 -8.96 10.55
N ASP A 124 -17.46 -8.52 11.49
CA ASP A 124 -18.90 -8.78 11.50
C ASP A 124 -19.73 -7.56 11.04
N MET A 125 -19.08 -6.53 10.45
CA MET A 125 -19.75 -5.29 10.03
C MET A 125 -20.01 -5.29 8.52
N ASP A 126 -21.18 -4.80 8.15
CA ASP A 126 -21.54 -4.53 6.76
C ASP A 126 -20.84 -3.26 6.19
N GLY A 127 -21.01 -3.00 4.89
CA GLY A 127 -20.29 -1.96 4.18
C GLY A 127 -20.40 -0.59 4.83
N SER A 128 -21.58 -0.08 5.14
CA SER A 128 -21.75 1.27 5.71
C SER A 128 -21.23 1.37 7.14
N THR A 129 -21.43 0.34 7.94
CA THR A 129 -20.95 0.28 9.32
C THR A 129 -19.43 0.13 9.36
N ALA A 130 -18.86 -0.70 8.49
CA ALA A 130 -17.41 -0.84 8.36
C ALA A 130 -16.77 0.48 7.91
N GLU A 131 -17.37 1.16 6.94
CA GLU A 131 -16.88 2.46 6.44
C GLU A 131 -16.79 3.52 7.56
N ALA A 132 -17.81 3.57 8.42
CA ALA A 132 -17.85 4.49 9.57
C ALA A 132 -16.77 4.19 10.63
N ASN A 133 -16.20 2.98 10.64
CA ASN A 133 -15.15 2.53 11.56
C ASN A 133 -13.79 2.35 10.88
N ALA A 134 -13.58 2.97 9.72
CA ALA A 134 -12.32 2.87 9.01
C ALA A 134 -11.13 3.40 9.83
N VAL A 135 -9.99 2.77 9.66
CA VAL A 135 -8.74 3.19 10.32
C VAL A 135 -8.36 4.62 9.92
N SER A 136 -7.86 5.37 10.87
CA SER A 136 -7.30 6.70 10.61
C SER A 136 -5.99 6.56 9.84
N LYS A 137 -5.78 7.42 8.85
CA LYS A 137 -4.53 7.49 8.10
C LYS A 137 -3.94 8.90 8.12
N THR A 138 -2.62 8.99 8.12
CA THR A 138 -1.87 10.24 8.06
C THR A 138 -0.96 10.21 6.84
N LEU A 139 -0.96 11.27 6.03
CA LEU A 139 -0.04 11.37 4.91
C LEU A 139 1.41 11.37 5.42
N PHE A 140 2.17 10.37 5.02
CA PHE A 140 3.59 10.23 5.34
C PHE A 140 4.46 10.85 4.24
N LEU A 141 4.19 10.53 2.97
CA LEU A 141 4.96 11.00 1.83
C LEU A 141 4.06 11.28 0.63
N ASP A 142 4.14 12.47 0.07
CA ASP A 142 3.60 12.80 -1.26
C ASP A 142 4.73 12.68 -2.29
N VAL A 143 4.79 11.54 -2.96
CA VAL A 143 5.86 11.17 -3.89
C VAL A 143 5.91 12.15 -5.07
N VAL A 144 4.75 12.52 -5.63
CA VAL A 144 4.70 13.47 -6.75
C VAL A 144 5.27 14.82 -6.35
N LYS A 145 4.88 15.32 -5.17
CA LYS A 145 5.35 16.60 -4.65
C LYS A 145 6.86 16.59 -4.41
N VAL A 146 7.39 15.54 -3.78
CA VAL A 146 8.82 15.45 -3.47
C VAL A 146 9.65 15.29 -4.74
N LEU A 147 9.25 14.41 -5.66
CA LEU A 147 9.99 14.20 -6.90
C LEU A 147 9.97 15.45 -7.80
N THR A 148 8.83 16.13 -7.91
CA THR A 148 8.75 17.36 -8.71
C THR A 148 9.57 18.51 -8.11
N ALA A 149 9.62 18.63 -6.79
CA ALA A 149 10.48 19.59 -6.10
C ALA A 149 11.97 19.31 -6.32
N ASN A 150 12.35 18.07 -6.66
CA ASN A 150 13.71 17.63 -6.97
C ASN A 150 13.98 17.50 -8.49
N GLY A 151 13.14 18.10 -9.33
CA GLY A 151 13.40 18.23 -10.77
C GLY A 151 12.90 17.07 -11.64
N ILE A 152 12.18 16.10 -11.08
CA ILE A 152 11.53 15.02 -11.84
C ILE A 152 10.11 15.46 -12.15
N SER A 153 9.81 15.76 -13.41
CA SER A 153 8.49 16.22 -13.81
C SER A 153 7.43 15.11 -13.70
N SER A 154 6.16 15.48 -13.48
CA SER A 154 5.07 14.53 -13.22
C SER A 154 4.76 13.57 -14.37
N ASP A 155 5.18 13.87 -15.59
CA ASP A 155 5.13 12.98 -16.76
C ASP A 155 6.31 12.00 -16.83
N GLN A 156 7.35 12.21 -16.03
CA GLN A 156 8.48 11.30 -15.86
C GLN A 156 8.33 10.35 -14.66
N ILE A 157 7.36 10.63 -13.77
CA ILE A 157 7.04 9.74 -12.65
C ILE A 157 6.24 8.55 -13.18
N PRO A 158 6.67 7.29 -12.93
CA PRO A 158 5.98 6.12 -13.43
C PRO A 158 4.49 6.07 -13.07
N ALA A 159 3.68 5.60 -14.02
CA ALA A 159 2.25 5.41 -13.79
C ALA A 159 1.96 4.38 -12.69
N LYS A 160 2.77 3.32 -12.63
CA LYS A 160 2.60 2.21 -11.71
C LYS A 160 3.79 2.12 -10.75
N LEU A 161 3.80 2.95 -9.71
CA LEU A 161 4.65 2.72 -8.54
C LEU A 161 3.92 1.69 -7.67
N GLU A 162 4.42 0.46 -7.60
CA GLU A 162 3.70 -0.68 -7.03
C GLU A 162 4.51 -1.46 -5.99
N GLY A 163 5.83 -1.31 -5.99
CA GLY A 163 6.68 -1.92 -4.97
C GLY A 163 7.03 -0.92 -3.87
N LEU A 164 6.84 -1.31 -2.62
CA LEU A 164 7.19 -0.52 -1.44
C LEU A 164 7.95 -1.40 -0.46
N ALA A 165 9.16 -1.00 -0.06
CA ALA A 165 9.96 -1.73 0.91
C ALA A 165 10.80 -0.80 1.77
N LEU A 166 11.07 -1.23 3.00
CA LEU A 166 12.08 -0.61 3.87
C LEU A 166 13.44 -1.26 3.59
N GLY A 167 14.43 -0.42 3.34
CA GLY A 167 15.80 -0.84 3.02
C GLY A 167 16.74 -0.69 4.20
N PRO A 168 18.06 -0.91 3.97
CA PRO A 168 19.06 -0.70 4.99
C PRO A 168 19.12 0.76 5.46
N ASP A 169 19.36 0.94 6.75
CA ASP A 169 19.66 2.25 7.30
C ASP A 169 20.98 2.80 6.76
N VAL A 170 21.07 4.11 6.65
CA VAL A 170 22.31 4.81 6.30
C VAL A 170 22.67 5.82 7.39
N GLU A 171 23.97 5.98 7.65
CA GLU A 171 24.48 6.97 8.60
C GLU A 171 24.72 8.30 7.90
N HIS A 172 23.91 9.30 8.25
CA HIS A 172 24.07 10.66 7.75
C HIS A 172 23.61 11.67 8.81
N ASN A 173 24.54 12.15 9.64
CA ASN A 173 24.24 12.98 10.82
C ASN A 173 23.26 12.30 11.80
N GLY A 174 23.35 10.99 11.94
CA GLY A 174 22.46 10.09 12.65
C GLY A 174 21.89 9.03 11.75
N THR A 175 21.11 8.11 12.31
CA THR A 175 20.47 7.02 11.55
C THR A 175 19.37 7.57 10.66
N VAL A 176 19.43 7.27 9.38
CA VAL A 176 18.41 7.57 8.37
C VAL A 176 17.85 6.25 7.85
N HIS A 177 16.59 6.00 8.08
CA HIS A 177 15.86 4.88 7.50
C HIS A 177 15.59 5.13 6.02
N THR A 178 15.52 4.08 5.21
CA THR A 178 15.28 4.21 3.78
C THR A 178 13.99 3.52 3.36
N LEU A 179 13.16 4.26 2.60
CA LEU A 179 11.96 3.76 1.95
C LEU A 179 12.21 3.68 0.44
N TRP A 180 12.00 2.50 -0.12
CA TRP A 180 12.24 2.19 -1.53
C TRP A 180 10.92 1.99 -2.25
N LEU A 181 10.72 2.71 -3.34
CA LEU A 181 9.60 2.54 -4.25
C LEU A 181 10.12 2.04 -5.60
N ALA A 182 9.43 1.07 -6.18
CA ALA A 182 9.72 0.53 -7.50
C ALA A 182 8.48 0.59 -8.40
N ASN A 183 8.68 0.74 -9.71
CA ASN A 183 7.56 0.64 -10.64
C ASN A 183 7.46 -0.74 -11.29
N ASP A 184 6.23 -1.12 -11.65
CA ASP A 184 5.94 -2.07 -12.70
C ASP A 184 5.85 -1.33 -14.05
N ASN A 185 6.61 -1.76 -15.03
CA ASN A 185 6.58 -1.18 -16.39
C ASN A 185 5.70 -1.99 -17.36
N ASP A 186 4.89 -2.94 -16.88
CA ASP A 186 4.02 -3.82 -17.67
C ASP A 186 4.78 -4.60 -18.78
N PHE A 187 6.08 -4.79 -18.63
CA PHE A 187 6.98 -5.31 -19.69
C PHE A 187 7.02 -4.43 -20.95
N LEU A 188 6.51 -3.20 -20.89
CA LEU A 188 6.50 -2.22 -21.97
C LEU A 188 7.73 -1.31 -21.86
N GLN A 189 8.86 -1.78 -22.35
CA GLN A 189 10.11 -1.02 -22.31
C GLN A 189 10.14 0.15 -23.28
N ASP A 190 9.37 0.05 -24.39
CA ASP A 190 9.24 1.08 -25.41
C ASP A 190 7.79 1.57 -25.48
N LEU A 191 7.59 2.87 -25.43
CA LEU A 191 6.30 3.55 -25.51
C LEU A 191 5.91 3.87 -26.96
N ASN A 192 6.17 2.98 -27.90
CA ASN A 192 5.83 3.13 -29.33
C ASN A 192 6.37 4.43 -29.96
N GLY A 193 7.64 4.75 -29.67
CA GLY A 193 8.30 5.93 -30.18
C GLY A 193 8.09 7.20 -29.35
N ALA A 194 7.32 7.13 -28.28
CA ALA A 194 7.16 8.24 -27.30
C ALA A 194 8.24 8.23 -26.22
N GLY A 195 9.20 7.31 -26.26
CA GLY A 195 10.29 7.17 -25.31
C GLY A 195 10.39 5.78 -24.70
N THR A 196 11.14 5.66 -23.63
CA THR A 196 11.35 4.41 -22.87
C THR A 196 10.57 4.43 -21.55
N ASN A 197 10.16 3.25 -21.08
CA ASN A 197 9.54 3.03 -19.78
C ASN A 197 10.42 2.07 -18.95
N PRO A 198 11.56 2.56 -18.41
CA PRO A 198 12.47 1.70 -17.68
C PRO A 198 11.93 1.31 -16.31
N ASN A 199 12.46 0.23 -15.76
CA ASN A 199 12.30 -0.02 -14.32
C ASN A 199 13.11 1.05 -13.54
N GLN A 200 12.46 1.65 -12.56
CA GLN A 200 13.02 2.73 -11.76
C GLN A 200 12.84 2.41 -10.27
N PHE A 201 13.81 2.85 -9.49
CA PHE A 201 13.74 2.83 -8.04
C PHE A 201 13.88 4.27 -7.52
N PHE A 202 13.02 4.64 -6.60
CA PHE A 202 13.10 5.90 -5.85
C PHE A 202 13.37 5.56 -4.40
N VAL A 203 14.35 6.24 -3.80
CA VAL A 203 14.75 6.01 -2.41
C VAL A 203 14.55 7.30 -1.63
N PHE A 204 13.81 7.22 -0.53
CA PHE A 204 13.53 8.34 0.36
C PHE A 204 14.12 8.06 1.73
N GLY A 205 14.85 9.03 2.29
CA GLY A 205 15.33 8.97 3.65
C GLY A 205 14.31 9.53 4.64
N PHE A 206 14.17 8.91 5.80
CA PHE A 206 13.34 9.41 6.91
C PHE A 206 13.94 9.02 8.26
N SER A 207 13.48 9.64 9.32
CA SER A 207 13.86 9.36 10.70
C SER A 207 12.64 8.98 11.54
N ASP A 208 12.85 8.46 12.76
CA ASP A 208 11.76 8.21 13.70
C ASP A 208 10.93 9.48 14.00
N ALA A 209 11.54 10.67 13.94
CA ALA A 209 10.83 11.93 14.12
C ALA A 209 9.76 12.15 13.03
N ASP A 210 9.98 11.67 11.81
CA ASP A 210 9.04 11.76 10.71
C ASP A 210 7.84 10.79 10.88
N LEU A 211 7.99 9.79 11.76
CA LEU A 211 6.93 8.85 12.12
C LEU A 211 5.96 9.38 13.17
N GLY A 212 6.18 10.60 13.71
CA GLY A 212 5.27 11.27 14.65
C GLY A 212 5.24 10.66 16.06
N GLY A 213 6.36 10.14 16.52
CA GLY A 213 6.54 9.56 17.86
C GLY A 213 6.59 8.04 17.92
N SER A 214 6.48 7.39 16.77
CA SER A 214 6.73 5.95 16.61
C SER A 214 8.19 5.68 16.28
N ALA A 215 8.63 4.42 16.40
CA ALA A 215 9.94 3.98 15.96
C ALA A 215 9.82 2.90 14.88
N TYR A 216 10.71 2.95 13.91
CA TYR A 216 10.86 1.84 12.96
C TYR A 216 11.54 0.65 13.64
N VAL A 217 10.98 -0.53 13.45
CA VAL A 217 11.53 -1.80 13.94
C VAL A 217 11.85 -2.67 12.73
N PRO A 218 13.14 -2.95 12.43
CA PRO A 218 13.52 -3.80 11.32
C PRO A 218 12.95 -5.22 11.45
N GLN A 219 12.53 -5.79 10.33
CA GLN A 219 12.06 -7.17 10.28
C GLN A 219 13.17 -8.13 10.71
N GLN A 220 12.84 -9.06 11.60
CA GLN A 220 13.77 -10.10 12.04
C GLN A 220 13.69 -11.28 11.06
N PRO A 221 14.82 -11.71 10.45
CA PRO A 221 14.82 -12.91 9.61
C PRO A 221 14.33 -14.12 10.41
N GLN A 222 13.28 -14.78 9.93
CA GLN A 222 12.82 -16.05 10.49
C GLN A 222 13.95 -17.09 10.42
N GLY A 223 14.36 -17.65 11.56
CA GLY A 223 15.37 -18.70 11.61
C GLY A 223 16.78 -18.30 12.03
N SER A 224 17.03 -17.06 12.41
CA SER A 224 18.26 -16.69 13.15
C SER A 224 18.14 -17.11 14.63
N ALA A 225 18.00 -18.44 14.88
CA ALA A 225 18.26 -18.96 16.21
C ALA A 225 19.65 -18.50 16.61
N LYS A 226 19.76 -17.76 17.72
CA LYS A 226 21.05 -17.41 18.32
C LYS A 226 21.85 -18.70 18.47
N LYS A 227 22.96 -18.81 17.71
CA LYS A 227 23.99 -19.81 17.99
C LYS A 227 24.72 -19.45 19.26
#